data_1333d9ce010699fe2251572b72046016
#
_entry.id   1333d9ce010699fe2251572b72046016
#
_cell.length_a   1.000
_cell.length_b   1.000
_cell.length_c   1.000
_cell.angle_alpha   90.00
_cell.angle_beta   90.00
_cell.angle_gamma   90.00
#
_symmetry.space_group_name_H-M   'P 1'
#
loop_
_entity.id
_entity.type
_entity.pdbx_description
1 polymer ?
#
loop_
_entity_poly.entity_id
_entity_poly.type
_entity_poly.pdbx_seq_one_letter_code
_entity_poly.pdbx_strand_id
1 'polypeptide(L)'
;FLCLAALYESWSIPFSVMLVVPLGVLGAVCATLLRGLGNDVFFQVGLLTTIGLSAKNAILIVEFARELHEKEGLSIKEAAVEAARVRLRPIIMTSLAFVMGVIPLAVSTGASSGSKHAIGTGVVGGMITATILAIFYIPLFYMLIAGFFSRRNKKSSDKTEAEHFAPNKYL
;
A
#
# COMPACT_ATOMS: atom_id res chain seq x y z
N PHE A 1 2.69 0.47 11.84
CA PHE A 1 3.96 1.01 11.34
C PHE A 1 5.17 0.40 12.04
N LEU A 2 5.24 0.47 13.38
CA LEU A 2 6.37 -0.05 14.17
C LEU A 2 6.55 -1.56 14.00
N CYS A 3 5.47 -2.34 13.99
CA CYS A 3 5.51 -3.78 13.73
C CYS A 3 6.11 -4.12 12.36
N LEU A 4 5.72 -3.39 11.32
CA LEU A 4 6.28 -3.58 9.97
C LEU A 4 7.76 -3.17 9.91
N ALA A 5 8.13 -2.07 10.57
CA ALA A 5 9.51 -1.62 10.63
C ALA A 5 10.41 -2.64 11.36
N ALA A 6 9.92 -3.22 12.46
CA ALA A 6 10.63 -4.25 13.22
C ALA A 6 10.72 -5.58 12.46
N LEU A 7 9.64 -5.98 11.77
CA LEU A 7 9.58 -7.25 11.04
C LEU A 7 10.50 -7.26 9.81
N TYR A 8 10.57 -6.14 9.10
CA TYR A 8 11.34 -6.05 7.85
C TYR A 8 12.71 -5.38 8.01
N GLU A 9 13.07 -4.97 9.22
CA GLU A 9 14.33 -4.26 9.53
C GLU A 9 14.63 -3.11 8.55
N SER A 10 13.57 -2.47 8.03
CA SER A 10 13.65 -1.44 7.00
C SER A 10 12.59 -0.38 7.20
N TRP A 11 12.97 0.89 7.11
CA TRP A 11 12.04 2.03 7.16
C TRP A 11 11.33 2.28 5.82
N SER A 12 11.89 1.77 4.73
CA SER A 12 11.39 1.98 3.38
C SER A 12 10.03 1.30 3.14
N ILE A 13 9.87 0.07 3.63
CA ILE A 13 8.65 -0.74 3.44
C ILE A 13 7.44 -0.12 4.14
N PRO A 14 7.50 0.20 5.46
CA PRO A 14 6.37 0.81 6.14
C PRO A 14 5.93 2.15 5.53
N PHE A 15 6.86 2.98 5.09
CA PHE A 15 6.53 4.23 4.42
C PHE A 15 5.80 4.02 3.10
N SER A 16 6.23 3.06 2.29
CA SER A 16 5.56 2.71 1.02
C SER A 16 4.13 2.24 1.25
N VAL A 17 3.91 1.41 2.27
CA VAL A 17 2.58 0.90 2.64
C VAL A 17 1.68 2.03 3.16
N MET A 18 2.20 2.91 4.01
CA MET A 18 1.43 4.03 4.57
C MET A 18 0.94 5.02 3.50
N LEU A 19 1.68 5.20 2.42
CA LEU A 19 1.26 6.06 1.30
C LEU A 19 0.09 5.49 0.49
N VAL A 20 -0.18 4.19 0.58
CA VAL A 20 -1.31 3.55 -0.10
C VAL A 20 -2.63 3.74 0.66
N VAL A 21 -2.58 3.88 1.98
CA VAL A 21 -3.78 4.03 2.83
C VAL A 21 -4.69 5.19 2.38
N PRO A 22 -4.20 6.41 2.11
CA PRO A 22 -5.04 7.51 1.65
C PRO A 22 -5.80 7.22 0.36
N LEU A 23 -5.28 6.37 -0.52
CA LEU A 23 -5.93 5.99 -1.76
C LEU A 23 -7.22 5.20 -1.52
N GLY A 24 -7.19 4.26 -0.57
CA GLY A 24 -8.38 3.51 -0.15
C GLY A 24 -9.42 4.39 0.52
N VAL A 25 -8.96 5.32 1.36
CA VAL A 25 -9.83 6.31 2.02
C VAL A 25 -10.56 7.19 1.00
N LEU A 26 -9.84 7.72 0.02
CA LEU A 26 -10.43 8.53 -1.06
C LEU A 26 -11.51 7.75 -1.81
N GLY A 27 -11.25 6.49 -2.15
CA GLY A 27 -12.22 5.64 -2.84
C GLY A 27 -13.49 5.39 -2.02
N ALA A 28 -13.34 5.10 -0.74
CA ALA A 28 -14.47 4.89 0.16
C ALA A 28 -15.32 6.16 0.33
N VAL A 29 -14.67 7.31 0.50
CA VAL A 29 -15.34 8.62 0.64
C VAL A 29 -16.07 8.98 -0.66
N CYS A 30 -15.43 8.83 -1.82
CA CYS A 30 -16.06 9.08 -3.11
C CYS A 30 -17.32 8.23 -3.33
N ALA A 31 -17.26 6.93 -3.01
CA ALA A 31 -18.39 6.03 -3.18
C ALA A 31 -19.58 6.40 -2.27
N THR A 32 -19.31 6.78 -1.02
CA THR A 32 -20.34 7.24 -0.07
C THR A 32 -20.96 8.57 -0.49
N LEU A 33 -20.16 9.50 -0.98
CA LEU A 33 -20.66 10.79 -1.50
C LEU A 33 -21.55 10.59 -2.72
N LEU A 34 -21.16 9.73 -3.65
CA LEU A 34 -21.97 9.40 -4.86
C LEU A 34 -23.32 8.79 -4.50
N ARG A 35 -23.42 8.09 -3.39
CA ARG A 35 -24.64 7.48 -2.88
C ARG A 35 -25.45 8.40 -1.93
N GLY A 36 -24.95 9.57 -1.61
CA GLY A 36 -25.58 10.52 -0.70
C GLY A 36 -25.69 10.00 0.74
N LEU A 37 -24.79 9.08 1.15
CA LEU A 37 -24.75 8.56 2.50
C LEU A 37 -23.92 9.48 3.41
N GLY A 38 -24.43 9.71 4.65
CA GLY A 38 -23.73 10.49 5.65
C GLY A 38 -22.53 9.76 6.23
N ASN A 39 -21.64 10.54 6.86
CA ASN A 39 -20.52 9.99 7.63
C ASN A 39 -21.02 9.54 9.00
N ASP A 40 -21.28 8.28 9.15
CA ASP A 40 -21.70 7.65 10.39
C ASP A 40 -20.66 6.62 10.91
N VAL A 41 -20.91 6.07 12.10
CA VAL A 41 -20.02 5.05 12.70
C VAL A 41 -19.88 3.83 11.81
N PHE A 42 -20.93 3.44 11.11
CA PHE A 42 -20.92 2.27 10.23
C PHE A 42 -20.04 2.48 8.99
N PHE A 43 -20.04 3.68 8.45
CA PHE A 43 -19.10 4.06 7.39
C PHE A 43 -17.64 3.97 7.88
N GLN A 44 -17.36 4.42 9.11
CA GLN A 44 -16.01 4.36 9.68
C GLN A 44 -15.53 2.91 9.85
N VAL A 45 -16.40 1.97 10.19
CA VAL A 45 -16.08 0.53 10.23
C VAL A 45 -15.74 0.02 8.83
N GLY A 46 -16.51 0.39 7.82
CA GLY A 46 -16.22 0.07 6.41
C GLY A 46 -14.88 0.63 5.95
N LEU A 47 -14.59 1.87 6.32
CA LEU A 47 -13.33 2.56 6.03
C LEU A 47 -12.14 1.81 6.66
N LEU A 48 -12.23 1.45 7.93
CA LEU A 48 -11.19 0.70 8.64
C LEU A 48 -10.90 -0.64 7.97
N THR A 49 -11.95 -1.35 7.56
CA THR A 49 -11.84 -2.61 6.81
C THR A 49 -11.10 -2.41 5.49
N THR A 50 -11.44 -1.38 4.73
CA THR A 50 -10.78 -1.03 3.47
C THR A 50 -9.31 -0.70 3.65
N ILE A 51 -8.97 0.07 4.68
CA ILE A 51 -7.58 0.40 5.03
C ILE A 51 -6.78 -0.88 5.31
N GLY A 52 -7.31 -1.78 6.13
CA GLY A 52 -6.63 -3.04 6.47
C GLY A 52 -6.36 -3.93 5.25
N LEU A 53 -7.34 -4.06 4.36
CA LEU A 53 -7.21 -4.85 3.13
C LEU A 53 -6.26 -4.20 2.13
N SER A 54 -6.30 -2.88 1.98
CA SER A 54 -5.38 -2.13 1.12
C SER A 54 -3.94 -2.23 1.60
N ALA A 55 -3.73 -2.10 2.91
CA ALA A 55 -2.42 -2.27 3.52
C ALA A 55 -1.86 -3.68 3.30
N LYS A 56 -2.68 -4.72 3.47
CA LYS A 56 -2.29 -6.12 3.18
C LYS A 56 -1.83 -6.29 1.74
N ASN A 57 -2.58 -5.76 0.77
CA ASN A 57 -2.22 -5.84 -0.65
C ASN A 57 -0.92 -5.10 -0.95
N ALA A 58 -0.72 -3.93 -0.33
CA ALA A 58 0.50 -3.15 -0.47
C ALA A 58 1.72 -3.88 0.08
N ILE A 59 1.61 -4.47 1.27
CA ILE A 59 2.68 -5.25 1.91
C ILE A 59 3.13 -6.38 0.98
N LEU A 60 2.20 -7.16 0.42
CA LEU A 60 2.51 -8.29 -0.45
C LEU A 60 3.28 -7.89 -1.73
N ILE A 61 2.97 -6.73 -2.31
CA ILE A 61 3.70 -6.23 -3.49
C ILE A 61 5.09 -5.74 -3.10
N VAL A 62 5.19 -4.93 -2.04
CA VAL A 62 6.47 -4.33 -1.62
C VAL A 62 7.45 -5.38 -1.12
N GLU A 63 6.97 -6.36 -0.36
CA GLU A 63 7.77 -7.50 0.11
C GLU A 63 8.35 -8.29 -1.06
N PHE A 64 7.52 -8.63 -2.04
CA PHE A 64 7.96 -9.38 -3.21
C PHE A 64 8.92 -8.56 -4.09
N ALA A 65 8.70 -7.25 -4.23
CA ALA A 65 9.62 -6.36 -4.94
C ALA A 65 11.01 -6.30 -4.26
N ARG A 66 11.03 -6.27 -2.93
CA ARG A 66 12.27 -6.34 -2.15
C ARG A 66 12.97 -7.67 -2.36
N GLU A 67 12.25 -8.78 -2.30
CA GLU A 67 12.79 -10.12 -2.49
C GLU A 67 13.44 -10.27 -3.87
N LEU A 68 12.80 -9.80 -4.94
CA LEU A 68 13.36 -9.78 -6.29
C LEU A 68 14.62 -8.92 -6.40
N HIS A 69 14.64 -7.77 -5.72
CA HIS A 69 15.81 -6.90 -5.72
C HIS A 69 17.00 -7.53 -4.97
N GLU A 70 16.76 -8.15 -3.82
CA GLU A 70 17.81 -8.72 -2.96
C GLU A 70 18.32 -10.07 -3.46
N LYS A 71 17.45 -10.95 -3.98
CA LYS A 71 17.81 -12.31 -4.40
C LYS A 71 18.21 -12.41 -5.87
N GLU A 72 17.52 -11.70 -6.74
CA GLU A 72 17.75 -11.77 -8.19
C GLU A 72 18.63 -10.65 -8.72
N GLY A 73 18.99 -9.67 -7.87
CA GLY A 73 19.85 -8.56 -8.26
C GLY A 73 19.23 -7.60 -9.28
N LEU A 74 17.90 -7.65 -9.47
CA LEU A 74 17.18 -6.77 -10.37
C LEU A 74 17.27 -5.31 -9.91
N SER A 75 17.24 -4.38 -10.85
CA SER A 75 17.14 -2.97 -10.50
C SER A 75 15.85 -2.69 -9.72
N ILE A 76 15.84 -1.67 -8.84
CA ILE A 76 14.67 -1.31 -8.03
C ILE A 76 13.42 -1.12 -8.91
N LYS A 77 13.59 -0.57 -10.12
CA LYS A 77 12.49 -0.35 -11.07
C LYS A 77 11.95 -1.66 -11.64
N GLU A 78 12.83 -2.53 -12.09
CA GLU A 78 12.45 -3.84 -12.66
C GLU A 78 11.80 -4.73 -11.61
N ALA A 79 12.39 -4.78 -10.40
CA ALA A 79 11.83 -5.53 -9.28
C ALA A 79 10.42 -5.04 -8.89
N ALA A 80 10.19 -3.72 -8.87
CA ALA A 80 8.88 -3.14 -8.55
C ALA A 80 7.81 -3.48 -9.60
N VAL A 81 8.15 -3.39 -10.89
CA VAL A 81 7.23 -3.68 -11.99
C VAL A 81 6.92 -5.18 -12.06
N GLU A 82 7.93 -6.03 -11.94
CA GLU A 82 7.75 -7.48 -11.97
C GLU A 82 6.97 -7.98 -10.75
N ALA A 83 7.22 -7.43 -9.57
CA ALA A 83 6.43 -7.72 -8.37
C ALA A 83 4.95 -7.38 -8.56
N ALA A 84 4.65 -6.21 -9.10
CA ALA A 84 3.28 -5.81 -9.40
C ALA A 84 2.62 -6.77 -10.41
N ARG A 85 3.34 -7.16 -11.46
CA ARG A 85 2.86 -8.07 -12.50
C ARG A 85 2.53 -9.46 -11.96
N VAL A 86 3.42 -10.04 -11.18
CA VAL A 86 3.24 -11.39 -10.61
C VAL A 86 2.14 -11.40 -9.56
N ARG A 87 2.05 -10.35 -8.74
CA ARG A 87 1.06 -10.23 -7.66
C ARG A 87 -0.31 -9.71 -8.12
N LEU A 88 -0.43 -9.22 -9.36
CA LEU A 88 -1.67 -8.67 -9.89
C LEU A 88 -2.83 -9.68 -9.83
N ARG A 89 -2.59 -10.91 -10.29
CA ARG A 89 -3.64 -11.95 -10.32
C ARG A 89 -4.17 -12.29 -8.90
N PRO A 90 -3.35 -12.64 -7.90
CA PRO A 90 -3.83 -12.89 -6.54
C PRO A 90 -4.57 -11.70 -5.92
N ILE A 91 -4.11 -10.47 -6.15
CA ILE A 91 -4.73 -9.26 -5.61
C ILE A 91 -6.11 -9.03 -6.23
N ILE A 92 -6.24 -9.17 -7.54
CA ILE A 92 -7.54 -9.05 -8.21
C ILE A 92 -8.51 -10.13 -7.73
N MET A 93 -8.05 -11.37 -7.62
CA MET A 93 -8.89 -12.48 -7.14
C MET A 93 -9.43 -12.22 -5.73
N THR A 94 -8.57 -11.81 -4.80
CA THR A 94 -8.99 -11.54 -3.41
C THR A 94 -9.89 -10.31 -3.31
N SER A 95 -9.57 -9.24 -4.03
CA SER A 95 -10.38 -8.03 -4.05
C SER A 95 -11.75 -8.28 -4.67
N LEU A 96 -11.82 -9.02 -5.78
CA LEU A 96 -13.08 -9.35 -6.43
C LEU A 96 -13.95 -10.27 -5.55
N ALA A 97 -13.36 -11.30 -4.96
CA ALA A 97 -14.08 -12.20 -4.05
C ALA A 97 -14.65 -11.43 -2.85
N PHE A 98 -13.87 -10.51 -2.28
CA PHE A 98 -14.30 -9.70 -1.15
C PHE A 98 -15.41 -8.72 -1.54
N VAL A 99 -15.28 -8.02 -2.67
CA VAL A 99 -16.31 -7.11 -3.20
C VAL A 99 -17.61 -7.88 -3.46
N MET A 100 -17.55 -9.03 -4.12
CA MET A 100 -18.74 -9.86 -4.39
C MET A 100 -19.41 -10.35 -3.09
N GLY A 101 -18.61 -10.67 -2.07
CA GLY A 101 -19.13 -11.07 -0.74
C GLY A 101 -19.81 -9.92 0.01
N VAL A 102 -19.42 -8.67 -0.25
CA VAL A 102 -19.98 -7.49 0.43
C VAL A 102 -21.12 -6.82 -0.35
N ILE A 103 -21.29 -7.09 -1.65
CA ILE A 103 -22.41 -6.56 -2.45
C ILE A 103 -23.78 -6.82 -1.81
N PRO A 104 -24.11 -8.02 -1.29
CA PRO A 104 -25.39 -8.23 -0.63
C PRO A 104 -25.64 -7.30 0.56
N LEU A 105 -24.58 -6.90 1.25
CA LEU A 105 -24.67 -5.93 2.34
C LEU A 105 -24.99 -4.53 1.82
N ALA A 106 -24.39 -4.13 0.70
CA ALA A 106 -24.61 -2.83 0.06
C ALA A 106 -26.00 -2.67 -0.56
N VAL A 107 -26.72 -3.76 -0.86
CA VAL A 107 -28.06 -3.75 -1.47
C VAL A 107 -29.14 -4.32 -0.56
N SER A 108 -28.82 -4.61 0.71
CA SER A 108 -29.76 -5.21 1.66
C SER A 108 -30.99 -4.35 1.88
N THR A 109 -32.16 -4.98 2.02
CA THR A 109 -33.44 -4.33 2.34
C THR A 109 -33.93 -4.75 3.73
N GLY A 110 -34.79 -3.95 4.36
CA GLY A 110 -35.42 -4.24 5.63
C GLY A 110 -34.85 -3.45 6.80
N ALA A 111 -35.16 -3.91 8.03
CA ALA A 111 -34.70 -3.27 9.25
C ALA A 111 -33.15 -3.22 9.28
N SER A 112 -32.59 -2.08 9.69
CA SER A 112 -31.12 -1.85 9.70
C SER A 112 -30.45 -1.76 8.30
N SER A 113 -31.20 -1.56 7.23
CA SER A 113 -30.62 -1.44 5.87
C SER A 113 -29.67 -0.25 5.75
N GLY A 114 -29.94 0.87 6.42
CA GLY A 114 -29.09 2.05 6.40
C GLY A 114 -27.64 1.77 6.86
N SER A 115 -27.48 1.10 8.00
CA SER A 115 -26.17 0.72 8.53
C SER A 115 -25.41 -0.24 7.58
N LYS A 116 -26.13 -1.21 7.02
CA LYS A 116 -25.57 -2.18 6.09
C LYS A 116 -25.15 -1.51 4.77
N HIS A 117 -25.95 -0.55 4.27
CA HIS A 117 -25.61 0.23 3.08
C HIS A 117 -24.36 1.09 3.30
N ALA A 118 -24.22 1.72 4.46
CA ALA A 118 -23.05 2.55 4.78
C ALA A 118 -21.77 1.71 4.79
N ILE A 119 -21.76 0.58 5.49
CA ILE A 119 -20.61 -0.34 5.51
C ILE A 119 -20.34 -0.89 4.10
N GLY A 120 -21.36 -1.48 3.48
CA GLY A 120 -21.21 -2.15 2.19
C GLY A 120 -20.72 -1.22 1.09
N THR A 121 -21.27 -0.01 1.01
CA THR A 121 -20.88 0.99 -0.01
C THR A 121 -19.45 1.48 0.22
N GLY A 122 -19.11 1.82 1.46
CA GLY A 122 -17.76 2.27 1.81
C GLY A 122 -16.71 1.22 1.48
N VAL A 123 -16.98 -0.05 1.82
CA VAL A 123 -16.05 -1.16 1.56
C VAL A 123 -15.95 -1.46 0.06
N VAL A 124 -17.06 -1.58 -0.66
CA VAL A 124 -17.04 -1.88 -2.12
C VAL A 124 -16.32 -0.77 -2.87
N GLY A 125 -16.70 0.49 -2.64
CA GLY A 125 -16.07 1.63 -3.30
C GLY A 125 -14.59 1.78 -2.95
N GLY A 126 -14.27 1.66 -1.67
CA GLY A 126 -12.90 1.71 -1.18
C GLY A 126 -12.02 0.60 -1.76
N MET A 127 -12.52 -0.64 -1.79
CA MET A 127 -11.77 -1.79 -2.33
C MET A 127 -11.52 -1.71 -3.82
N ILE A 128 -12.52 -1.33 -4.63
CA ILE A 128 -12.36 -1.19 -6.07
C ILE A 128 -11.31 -0.10 -6.37
N THR A 129 -11.48 1.07 -5.78
CA THR A 129 -10.56 2.20 -5.98
C THR A 129 -9.17 1.88 -5.46
N ALA A 130 -9.06 1.34 -4.25
CA ALA A 130 -7.78 0.96 -3.67
C ALA A 130 -7.06 -0.09 -4.52
N THR A 131 -7.76 -1.09 -5.05
CA THR A 131 -7.15 -2.14 -5.88
C THR A 131 -6.62 -1.57 -7.20
N ILE A 132 -7.41 -0.75 -7.89
CA ILE A 132 -6.99 -0.12 -9.15
C ILE A 132 -5.80 0.80 -8.91
N LEU A 133 -5.89 1.70 -7.94
CA LEU A 133 -4.82 2.64 -7.65
C LEU A 133 -3.58 1.94 -7.08
N ALA A 134 -3.73 0.93 -6.24
CA ALA A 134 -2.62 0.19 -5.65
C ALA A 134 -1.71 -0.43 -6.73
N ILE A 135 -2.29 -1.02 -7.78
CA ILE A 135 -1.53 -1.63 -8.87
C ILE A 135 -0.57 -0.63 -9.53
N PHE A 136 -1.01 0.63 -9.68
CA PHE A 136 -0.20 1.68 -10.31
C PHE A 136 0.73 2.40 -9.30
N TYR A 137 0.21 2.73 -8.13
CA TYR A 137 0.91 3.60 -7.17
C TYR A 137 1.88 2.85 -6.25
N ILE A 138 1.64 1.58 -5.94
CA ILE A 138 2.56 0.83 -5.05
C ILE A 138 3.95 0.68 -5.69
N PRO A 139 4.09 0.23 -6.95
CA PRO A 139 5.40 0.19 -7.60
C PRO A 139 6.06 1.57 -7.67
N LEU A 140 5.28 2.61 -7.94
CA LEU A 140 5.76 3.99 -7.97
C LEU A 140 6.30 4.44 -6.60
N PHE A 141 5.54 4.24 -5.53
CA PHE A 141 5.96 4.61 -4.18
C PHE A 141 7.17 3.82 -3.71
N TYR A 142 7.22 2.52 -4.02
CA TYR A 142 8.40 1.71 -3.74
C TYR A 142 9.65 2.24 -4.47
N MET A 143 9.54 2.57 -5.76
CA MET A 143 10.64 3.15 -6.53
C MET A 143 11.11 4.49 -5.96
N LEU A 144 10.18 5.37 -5.59
CA LEU A 144 10.50 6.68 -5.03
C LEU A 144 11.22 6.54 -3.68
N ILE A 145 10.67 5.74 -2.79
CA ILE A 145 11.19 5.59 -1.42
C ILE A 145 12.50 4.80 -1.42
N ALA A 146 12.57 3.65 -2.09
CA ALA A 146 13.79 2.86 -2.19
C ALA A 146 14.89 3.61 -2.92
N GLY A 147 14.57 4.36 -3.97
CA GLY A 147 15.51 5.22 -4.68
C GLY A 147 16.05 6.37 -3.80
N PHE A 148 15.20 6.96 -2.96
CA PHE A 148 15.61 8.00 -2.03
C PHE A 148 16.55 7.47 -0.93
N PHE A 149 16.23 6.35 -0.35
CA PHE A 149 17.06 5.71 0.68
C PHE A 149 18.38 5.19 0.11
N SER A 150 18.37 4.60 -1.09
CA SER A 150 19.58 4.12 -1.78
C SER A 150 20.56 5.27 -2.09
N ARG A 151 20.05 6.43 -2.55
CA ARG A 151 20.87 7.62 -2.77
C ARG A 151 21.49 8.17 -1.49
N ARG A 152 20.78 8.08 -0.37
CA ARG A 152 21.26 8.56 0.92
C ARG A 152 22.37 7.65 1.48
N ASN A 153 22.26 6.35 1.28
CA ASN A 153 23.27 5.37 1.73
C ASN A 153 24.57 5.49 0.92
N LYS A 154 24.47 5.70 -0.41
CA LYS A 154 25.64 5.91 -1.27
C LYS A 154 26.41 7.18 -0.91
N LYS A 155 25.71 8.24 -0.51
CA LYS A 155 26.33 9.50 -0.08
C LYS A 155 27.02 9.41 1.30
N SER A 156 26.62 8.44 2.13
CA SER A 156 27.28 8.16 3.40
C SER A 156 28.54 7.32 3.19
N SER A 157 28.53 6.35 2.27
CA SER A 157 29.67 5.50 1.94
C SER A 157 30.80 6.32 1.28
N ASP A 158 30.47 7.20 0.32
CA ASP A 158 31.43 8.10 -0.31
C ASP A 158 32.12 9.06 0.67
N LYS A 159 31.41 9.50 1.71
CA LYS A 159 32.00 10.34 2.75
C LYS A 159 32.98 9.56 3.64
N THR A 160 32.65 8.31 3.96
CA THR A 160 33.51 7.46 4.80
C THR A 160 34.77 7.05 4.05
N GLU A 161 34.69 6.77 2.75
CA GLU A 161 35.88 6.51 1.91
C GLU A 161 36.76 7.77 1.73
N ALA A 162 36.16 8.94 1.58
CA ALA A 162 36.88 10.20 1.48
C ALA A 162 37.62 10.57 2.78
N GLU A 163 37.06 10.26 3.95
CA GLU A 163 37.72 10.43 5.25
C GLU A 163 38.84 9.42 5.47
N HIS A 164 38.74 8.20 4.95
CA HIS A 164 39.78 7.18 5.09
C HIS A 164 40.97 7.40 4.13
N PHE A 165 40.77 8.14 3.04
CA PHE A 165 41.83 8.50 2.07
C PHE A 165 42.42 9.90 2.28
N ALA A 166 42.00 10.64 3.31
CA ALA A 166 42.65 11.90 3.68
C ALA A 166 44.03 11.58 4.25
N PRO A 167 45.14 11.97 3.61
CA PRO A 167 46.47 11.72 4.15
C PRO A 167 46.62 12.50 5.46
N ASN A 168 47.04 11.78 6.49
CA ASN A 168 47.33 12.29 7.80
C ASN A 168 48.27 13.51 7.69
N LYS A 169 47.73 14.69 7.91
CA LYS A 169 48.42 16.00 7.74
C LYS A 169 49.19 16.40 9.01
N TYR A 170 49.56 15.41 9.83
CA TYR A 170 50.39 15.62 11.02
C TYR A 170 51.58 14.64 11.02
N LEU A 171 52.56 14.93 10.20
CA LEU A 171 53.98 14.56 10.40
C LEU A 171 54.82 15.72 9.93
#